data_13f898056b0e8aea1f8d1bc67f6c57bb
#
_entry.id   13f898056b0e8aea1f8d1bc67f6c57bb
#
_cell.length_a   1.000
_cell.length_b   1.000
_cell.length_c   1.000
_cell.angle_alpha   90.00
_cell.angle_beta   90.00
_cell.angle_gamma   90.00
#
_symmetry.space_group_name_H-M   'P 1'
#
loop_
_entity.id
_entity.type
_entity.pdbx_description
1 polymer ?
#
loop_
_entity_poly.entity_id
_entity_poly.type
_entity_poly.pdbx_seq_one_letter_code
_entity_poly.pdbx_strand_id
1 'polypeptide(L)' 'MSVSTIIEIFQDILDVKKGTVSLKTASSDIDQWDSVATVNIIVALEEEFRIKFKLEDIQEAISVKDFVELVQANKKNV' A
#
# COMPACT_ATOMS: atom_id res chain seq x y z
N MET A 1 10.38 -9.23 -4.35
CA MET A 1 9.56 -8.11 -3.88
C MET A 1 10.17 -7.52 -2.62
N SER A 2 10.17 -6.21 -2.49
CA SER A 2 10.79 -5.53 -1.36
C SER A 2 9.72 -4.82 -0.52
N VAL A 3 9.63 -5.18 0.76
CA VAL A 3 8.74 -4.51 1.70
C VAL A 3 9.15 -3.03 1.85
N SER A 4 10.45 -2.75 1.83
CA SER A 4 10.92 -1.37 1.94
C SER A 4 10.47 -0.51 0.77
N THR A 5 10.38 -1.06 -0.43
CA THR A 5 9.86 -0.32 -1.59
C THR A 5 8.39 0.04 -1.37
N ILE A 6 7.61 -0.88 -0.83
CA ILE A 6 6.19 -0.62 -0.54
C ILE A 6 6.07 0.50 0.50
N ILE A 7 6.87 0.43 1.56
CA ILE A 7 6.85 1.45 2.61
C ILE A 7 7.24 2.83 2.04
N GLU A 8 8.24 2.87 1.17
CA GLU A 8 8.65 4.12 0.52
C GLU A 8 7.52 4.72 -0.32
N ILE A 9 6.79 3.88 -1.04
CA ILE A 9 5.65 4.33 -1.84
C ILE A 9 4.59 4.96 -0.94
N PHE A 10 4.28 4.33 0.19
CA PHE A 10 3.34 4.90 1.16
C PHE A 10 3.81 6.25 1.67
N GLN A 11 5.08 6.34 2.06
CA GLN A 11 5.63 7.58 2.61
C GLN A 11 5.61 8.72 1.58
N ASP A 12 5.96 8.42 0.33
CA ASP A 12 5.96 9.42 -0.72
C ASP A 12 4.55 9.93 -1.01
N ILE A 13 3.59 9.05 -1.14
CA ILE A 13 2.21 9.43 -1.47
C ILE A 13 1.54 10.14 -0.31
N LEU A 14 1.76 9.66 0.91
CA LEU A 14 1.19 10.26 2.10
C LEU A 14 1.91 11.54 2.53
N ASP A 15 3.07 11.80 1.93
CA ASP A 15 3.89 12.98 2.23
C ASP A 15 4.24 13.05 3.71
N VAL A 16 4.73 11.95 4.25
CA VAL A 16 5.17 11.85 5.64
C VAL A 16 6.65 11.53 5.69
N LYS A 17 7.26 11.81 6.82
CA LYS A 17 8.69 11.61 7.02
C LYS A 17 9.06 10.14 6.96
N LYS A 18 10.28 9.88 6.46
CA LYS A 18 10.87 8.55 6.48
C LYS A 18 10.83 8.00 7.90
N GLY A 19 10.40 6.76 8.03
CA GLY A 19 10.30 6.11 9.34
C GLY A 19 8.94 6.24 10.00
N THR A 20 8.03 7.06 9.44
CA THR A 20 6.67 7.22 9.97
C THR A 20 5.82 6.00 9.69
N VAL A 21 6.05 5.33 8.55
CA VAL A 21 5.24 4.21 8.09
C VAL A 21 5.94 2.89 8.38
N SER A 22 5.19 1.94 8.93
CA SER A 22 5.66 0.57 9.17
C SER A 22 4.57 -0.40 8.76
N LEU A 23 4.85 -1.70 8.88
CA LEU A 23 3.84 -2.72 8.58
C LEU A 23 2.61 -2.61 9.48
N LYS A 24 2.79 -2.06 10.68
CA LYS A 24 1.68 -1.91 11.65
C LYS A 24 0.85 -0.66 11.43
N THR A 25 1.29 0.24 10.54
CA THR A 25 0.57 1.48 10.29
C THR A 25 -0.77 1.18 9.60
N ALA A 26 -1.84 1.69 10.18
CA ALA A 26 -3.19 1.56 9.63
C ALA A 26 -3.66 2.90 9.07
N SER A 27 -4.69 2.87 8.24
CA SER A 27 -5.23 4.08 7.62
C SER A 27 -5.70 5.10 8.67
N SER A 28 -6.17 4.63 9.82
CA SER A 28 -6.63 5.50 10.89
C SER A 28 -5.48 6.19 11.63
N ASP A 29 -4.24 5.75 11.44
CA ASP A 29 -3.08 6.31 12.12
C ASP A 29 -2.53 7.57 11.45
N ILE A 30 -2.87 7.79 10.18
CA ILE A 30 -2.33 8.91 9.39
C ILE A 30 -3.47 9.68 8.76
N ASP A 31 -3.60 10.95 9.12
CA ASP A 31 -4.68 11.81 8.62
C ASP A 31 -4.66 11.94 7.09
N GLN A 32 -3.48 11.95 6.49
CA GLN A 32 -3.33 12.09 5.05
C GLN A 32 -3.79 10.84 4.28
N TRP A 33 -3.97 9.74 4.97
CA TRP A 33 -4.38 8.49 4.33
C TRP A 33 -5.90 8.45 4.19
N ASP A 34 -6.39 9.14 3.18
CA ASP A 34 -7.81 9.20 2.83
C ASP A 34 -8.08 8.37 1.58
N SER A 35 -9.29 8.46 1.06
CA SER A 35 -9.70 7.69 -0.13
C SER A 35 -8.88 8.03 -1.36
N VAL A 36 -8.52 9.30 -1.53
CA VAL A 36 -7.71 9.74 -2.68
C VAL A 36 -6.30 9.17 -2.56
N ALA A 37 -5.70 9.27 -1.37
CA ALA A 37 -4.38 8.73 -1.13
C ALA A 37 -4.38 7.21 -1.36
N THR A 38 -5.42 6.51 -0.92
CA THR A 38 -5.55 5.06 -1.13
C THR A 38 -5.53 4.71 -2.62
N VAL A 39 -6.28 5.45 -3.44
CA VAL A 39 -6.28 5.23 -4.89
C VAL A 39 -4.88 5.44 -5.46
N ASN A 40 -4.20 6.50 -5.05
CA ASN A 40 -2.85 6.80 -5.53
C ASN A 40 -1.85 5.70 -5.13
N ILE A 41 -1.98 5.17 -3.91
CA ILE A 41 -1.14 4.07 -3.43
C ILE A 41 -1.38 2.83 -4.28
N ILE A 42 -2.65 2.49 -4.53
CA ILE A 42 -3.01 1.33 -5.34
C ILE A 42 -2.41 1.43 -6.73
N VAL A 43 -2.58 2.58 -7.39
CA VAL A 43 -2.04 2.80 -8.75
C VAL A 43 -0.52 2.64 -8.74
N ALA A 44 0.15 3.24 -7.75
CA ALA A 44 1.61 3.16 -7.65
C ALA A 44 2.09 1.72 -7.44
N LEU A 45 1.42 0.96 -6.58
CA LEU A 45 1.77 -0.43 -6.34
C LEU A 45 1.53 -1.30 -7.58
N GLU A 46 0.42 -1.08 -8.27
CA GLU A 46 0.13 -1.82 -9.50
C GLU A 46 1.18 -1.57 -10.57
N GLU A 47 1.62 -0.34 -10.71
CA GLU A 47 2.64 0.02 -11.69
C GLU A 47 4.02 -0.52 -11.29
N GLU A 48 4.38 -0.37 -10.02
CA GLU A 48 5.70 -0.80 -9.53
C GLU A 48 5.89 -2.31 -9.65
N PHE A 49 4.87 -3.07 -9.30
CA PHE A 49 4.97 -4.54 -9.25
C PHE A 49 4.30 -5.22 -10.43
N ARG A 50 3.68 -4.45 -11.34
CA ARG A 50 2.98 -4.96 -12.53
C ARG A 50 1.91 -5.98 -12.16
N ILE A 51 1.05 -5.58 -11.22
CA ILE A 51 -0.04 -6.41 -10.73
C ILE A 51 -1.36 -5.64 -10.81
N LYS A 52 -2.46 -6.36 -10.57
CA LYS A 52 -3.80 -5.75 -10.49
C LYS A 52 -4.47 -6.25 -9.22
N PHE A 53 -5.02 -5.32 -8.45
CA PHE A 53 -5.79 -5.65 -7.27
C PHE A 53 -7.26 -5.80 -7.62
N LYS A 54 -7.95 -6.68 -6.91
CA LYS A 54 -9.40 -6.80 -7.01
C LYS A 54 -10.04 -5.76 -6.09
N LEU A 55 -11.17 -5.19 -6.51
CA LEU A 55 -11.87 -4.18 -5.73
C LEU A 55 -12.21 -4.69 -4.33
N GLU A 56 -12.68 -5.92 -4.22
CA GLU A 56 -13.03 -6.52 -2.92
C GLU A 56 -11.84 -6.61 -1.97
N ASP A 57 -10.64 -6.90 -2.49
CA ASP A 57 -9.43 -6.95 -1.69
C ASP A 57 -9.03 -5.57 -1.19
N ILE A 58 -9.17 -4.56 -2.05
CA ILE A 58 -8.87 -3.17 -1.72
C ILE A 58 -9.75 -2.68 -0.59
N GLN A 59 -11.04 -3.02 -0.64
CA GLN A 59 -11.99 -2.58 0.37
C GLN A 59 -11.69 -3.11 1.76
N GLU A 60 -11.04 -4.26 1.85
CA GLU A 60 -10.69 -4.87 3.13
C GLU A 60 -9.32 -4.45 3.65
N ALA A 61 -8.49 -3.86 2.79
CA ALA A 61 -7.13 -3.48 3.16
C ALA A 61 -7.14 -2.16 3.94
N ILE A 62 -6.75 -2.21 5.21
CA ILE A 62 -6.75 -1.05 6.10
C ILE A 62 -5.39 -0.74 6.71
N SER A 63 -4.38 -1.53 6.40
CA SER A 63 -3.03 -1.35 6.93
C SER A 63 -1.99 -1.59 5.85
N VAL A 64 -0.77 -1.11 6.10
CA VAL A 64 0.36 -1.34 5.19
C VAL A 64 0.57 -2.85 5.01
N LYS A 65 0.47 -3.61 6.10
CA LYS A 65 0.63 -5.07 6.05
C LYS A 65 -0.37 -5.71 5.10
N ASP A 66 -1.62 -5.24 5.12
CA ASP A 66 -2.65 -5.78 4.22
C ASP A 66 -2.25 -5.61 2.76
N PHE A 67 -1.71 -4.43 2.40
CA PHE A 67 -1.25 -4.19 1.04
C PHE A 67 -0.03 -5.02 0.68
N VAL A 68 0.89 -5.21 1.63
CA VAL A 68 2.05 -6.08 1.40
C VAL A 68 1.57 -7.51 1.08
N GLU A 69 0.61 -8.01 1.85
CA GLU A 69 0.07 -9.35 1.63
C GLU A 69 -0.62 -9.46 0.27
N LEU A 70 -1.35 -8.42 -0.14
CA LEU A 70 -2.00 -8.41 -1.45
C LEU A 70 -0.97 -8.43 -2.59
N VAL A 71 0.11 -7.67 -2.47
CA VAL A 71 1.18 -7.68 -3.46
C VAL A 71 1.80 -9.06 -3.55
N GLN A 72 2.09 -9.68 -2.40
CA GLN A 72 2.68 -11.02 -2.36
C GLN A 72 1.77 -12.06 -3.01
N ALA A 73 0.48 -11.99 -2.71
CA ALA A 73 -0.50 -12.94 -3.27
C ALA A 73 -0.59 -12.80 -4.79
N ASN A 74 -0.59 -11.58 -5.30
CA ASN A 74 -0.63 -11.33 -6.74
C ASN A 74 0.63 -11.82 -7.44
N LYS A 75 1.78 -11.65 -6.81
CA LYS A 75 3.05 -12.11 -7.38
C LYS A 75 3.11 -13.63 -7.48
N LYS A 76 2.53 -14.32 -6.52
CA LYS A 76 2.53 -15.79 -6.53
C LYS A 76 1.66 -16.39 -7.62
N ASN A 77 0.71 -15.63 -8.12
CA ASN A 77 -0.24 -16.10 -9.12
C ASN A 77 0.18 -15.83 -10.56
N VAL A 78 1.40 -15.38 -10.75
CA VAL A 78 1.93 -15.06 -12.08
C VAL A 78 2.64 -16.23 -12.71
#